data_627163e6c84d3cad7f6585b152edfe03
#
_entry.id   627163e6c84d3cad7f6585b152edfe03
#
_cell.length_a   1.000
_cell.length_b   1.000
_cell.length_c   1.000
_cell.angle_alpha   90.00
_cell.angle_beta   90.00
_cell.angle_gamma   90.00
#
_symmetry.space_group_name_H-M   'P 1'
#
loop_
_entity.id
_entity.type
_entity.pdbx_description
1 polymer ?
#
loop_
_entity_poly.entity_id
_entity_poly.type
_entity_poly.pdbx_seq_one_letter_code
_entity_poly.pdbx_strand_id
1 'polypeptide(L)'
;SVTNTPEFKKWFGDSKVVDAEGRPLVVYHGTDAEFDAFKTSGKGVISTALGNFDVDRTGAFFSASPEFAGSFGRRTEPVYLKVENPAEIDPAFPASDQGNLVWGFQESLDAFDPEQRPIWQAVRNAQSPWALFDGEVGPAFRKYLEDKGYDGARFTEETETNNGFVEAETFVVFDPTQIKS
;
A
#
# COMPACT_ATOMS: atom_id res chain seq x y z
N SER A 1 21.66 4.26 17.60
CA SER A 1 20.61 3.89 16.66
C SER A 1 20.52 4.88 15.51
N VAL A 2 20.25 4.40 14.30
CA VAL A 2 20.11 5.25 13.11
C VAL A 2 19.01 6.30 13.29
N THR A 3 17.95 5.99 14.04
CA THR A 3 16.82 6.89 14.27
C THR A 3 17.18 8.12 15.10
N ASN A 4 18.33 8.11 15.78
CA ASN A 4 18.80 9.23 16.60
C ASN A 4 19.72 10.20 15.84
N THR A 5 20.06 9.88 14.60
CA THR A 5 20.93 10.76 13.80
C THR A 5 20.16 11.99 13.29
N PRO A 6 20.84 13.17 13.17
CA PRO A 6 20.18 14.34 12.62
C PRO A 6 19.67 14.14 11.20
N GLU A 7 20.40 13.38 10.39
CA GLU A 7 20.04 13.08 9.00
C GLU A 7 18.74 12.27 8.95
N PHE A 8 18.61 11.24 9.80
CA PHE A 8 17.39 10.46 9.87
C PHE A 8 16.20 11.31 10.31
N LYS A 9 16.36 12.08 11.38
CA LYS A 9 15.29 12.93 11.90
C LYS A 9 14.82 13.96 10.88
N LYS A 10 15.74 14.54 10.12
CA LYS A 10 15.40 15.48 9.05
C LYS A 10 14.63 14.78 7.93
N TRP A 11 15.06 13.59 7.52
CA TRP A 11 14.38 12.82 6.49
C TRP A 11 13.01 12.36 6.95
N PHE A 12 12.91 11.78 8.16
CA PHE A 12 11.67 11.22 8.69
C PHE A 12 10.58 12.27 8.88
N GLY A 13 10.97 13.47 9.33
CA GLY A 13 10.06 14.60 9.52
C GLY A 13 8.87 14.25 10.37
N ASP A 14 7.68 14.57 9.87
CA ASP A 14 6.40 14.31 10.52
C ASP A 14 5.73 13.02 10.02
N SER A 15 6.53 12.03 9.63
CA SER A 15 6.00 10.74 9.17
C SER A 15 5.02 10.16 10.19
N LYS A 16 3.92 9.60 9.69
CA LYS A 16 2.88 8.95 10.50
C LYS A 16 3.13 7.45 10.71
N VAL A 17 4.24 6.93 10.16
CA VAL A 17 4.62 5.52 10.35
C VAL A 17 5.41 5.39 11.64
N VAL A 18 4.68 5.43 12.74
CA VAL A 18 5.21 5.47 14.11
C VAL A 18 4.53 4.42 14.98
N ASP A 19 5.22 4.03 16.06
CA ASP A 19 4.65 3.16 17.09
C ASP A 19 3.71 3.93 18.03
N ALA A 20 3.17 3.24 19.03
CA ALA A 20 2.23 3.82 19.98
C ALA A 20 2.85 4.98 20.80
N GLU A 21 4.17 5.02 20.93
CA GLU A 21 4.91 6.08 21.63
C GLU A 21 5.37 7.21 20.71
N GLY A 22 4.99 7.15 19.42
CA GLY A 22 5.37 8.17 18.43
C GLY A 22 6.78 8.02 17.87
N ARG A 23 7.44 6.89 18.13
CA ARG A 23 8.79 6.61 17.60
C ARG A 23 8.69 6.00 16.20
N PRO A 24 9.71 6.20 15.34
CA PRO A 24 9.72 5.55 14.02
C PRO A 24 9.48 4.06 14.12
N LEU A 25 8.48 3.58 13.36
CA LEU A 25 8.11 2.17 13.32
C LEU A 25 8.89 1.46 12.23
N VAL A 26 9.51 0.33 12.57
CA VAL A 26 10.06 -0.58 11.57
C VAL A 26 8.91 -1.31 10.89
N VAL A 27 8.90 -1.29 9.57
CA VAL A 27 7.97 -2.06 8.75
C VAL A 27 8.74 -2.98 7.81
N TYR A 28 8.05 -3.93 7.20
CA TYR A 28 8.68 -5.04 6.49
C TYR A 28 8.12 -5.19 5.09
N HIS A 29 9.01 -5.40 4.14
CA HIS A 29 8.66 -5.76 2.78
C HIS A 29 8.99 -7.24 2.56
N GLY A 30 8.00 -8.02 2.13
CA GLY A 30 8.21 -9.42 1.77
C GLY A 30 8.68 -9.55 0.33
N THR A 31 9.76 -10.30 0.10
CA THR A 31 10.35 -10.46 -1.22
C THR A 31 11.07 -11.78 -1.38
N ASP A 32 11.10 -12.32 -2.61
CA ASP A 32 11.92 -13.47 -3.00
C ASP A 32 13.27 -13.05 -3.61
N ALA A 33 13.45 -11.77 -3.88
CA ALA A 33 14.65 -11.25 -4.54
C ALA A 33 15.57 -10.52 -3.56
N GLU A 34 16.85 -10.41 -3.92
CA GLU A 34 17.77 -9.49 -3.26
C GLU A 34 17.63 -8.13 -3.92
N PHE A 35 17.38 -7.10 -3.11
CA PHE A 35 17.25 -5.75 -3.61
C PHE A 35 18.34 -4.86 -3.04
N ASP A 36 19.00 -4.12 -3.93
CA ASP A 36 19.84 -2.99 -3.55
C ASP A 36 19.01 -1.70 -3.45
N ALA A 37 17.83 -1.69 -4.08
CA ALA A 37 16.92 -0.56 -4.07
C ALA A 37 15.48 -1.05 -4.22
N PHE A 38 14.54 -0.36 -3.56
CA PHE A 38 13.12 -0.61 -3.68
C PHE A 38 12.54 0.06 -4.92
N LYS A 39 11.58 -0.62 -5.55
CA LYS A 39 10.79 -0.09 -6.66
C LYS A 39 9.38 0.20 -6.17
N THR A 40 8.81 1.30 -6.65
CA THR A 40 7.44 1.70 -6.31
C THR A 40 6.44 1.35 -7.41
N SER A 41 6.86 0.55 -8.37
CA SER A 41 6.01 -0.10 -9.36
C SER A 41 6.63 -1.42 -9.77
N GLY A 42 5.83 -2.39 -10.19
CA GLY A 42 6.34 -3.68 -10.61
C GLY A 42 5.26 -4.74 -10.63
N LYS A 43 5.69 -6.00 -10.48
CA LYS A 43 4.78 -7.13 -10.45
C LYS A 43 4.33 -7.44 -9.04
N GLY A 44 3.02 -7.57 -8.85
CA GLY A 44 2.43 -8.20 -7.69
C GLY A 44 1.94 -9.59 -8.04
N VAL A 45 1.45 -10.34 -7.06
CA VAL A 45 0.86 -11.65 -7.26
C VAL A 45 -0.53 -11.68 -6.66
N ILE A 46 -1.51 -12.11 -7.46
CA ILE A 46 -2.86 -12.41 -6.97
C ILE A 46 -2.99 -13.92 -6.87
N SER A 47 -3.34 -14.40 -5.68
CA SER A 47 -3.63 -15.82 -5.43
C SER A 47 -5.15 -16.04 -5.52
N THR A 48 -5.55 -16.95 -6.38
CA THR A 48 -6.96 -17.34 -6.56
C THR A 48 -7.12 -18.85 -6.53
N ALA A 49 -8.35 -19.32 -6.51
CA ALA A 49 -8.65 -20.76 -6.63
C ALA A 49 -8.16 -21.36 -7.96
N LEU A 50 -7.91 -20.54 -8.98
CA LEU A 50 -7.40 -20.97 -10.30
C LEU A 50 -5.89 -20.91 -10.40
N GLY A 51 -5.19 -20.44 -9.36
CA GLY A 51 -3.74 -20.30 -9.32
C GLY A 51 -3.28 -18.87 -8.98
N ASN A 52 -1.99 -18.65 -9.18
CA ASN A 52 -1.35 -17.35 -8.93
C ASN A 52 -1.19 -16.60 -10.26
N PHE A 53 -1.52 -15.32 -10.26
CA PHE A 53 -1.40 -14.46 -11.43
C PHE A 53 -0.55 -13.24 -11.10
N ASP A 54 0.39 -12.91 -11.97
CA ASP A 54 1.16 -11.67 -11.88
C ASP A 54 0.30 -10.50 -12.33
N VAL A 55 0.37 -9.39 -11.60
CA VAL A 55 -0.29 -8.13 -11.95
C VAL A 55 0.70 -6.98 -11.86
N ASP A 56 0.47 -5.95 -12.65
CA ASP A 56 1.21 -4.70 -12.48
C ASP A 56 0.69 -4.01 -11.21
N ARG A 57 1.62 -3.60 -10.35
CA ARG A 57 1.28 -2.97 -9.07
C ARG A 57 1.91 -1.59 -8.98
N THR A 58 1.12 -0.63 -8.54
CA THR A 58 1.55 0.73 -8.25
C THR A 58 1.84 0.86 -6.75
N GLY A 59 3.00 1.43 -6.42
CA GLY A 59 3.44 1.58 -5.05
C GLY A 59 4.20 0.37 -4.51
N ALA A 60 4.96 0.60 -3.45
CA ALA A 60 5.62 -0.45 -2.68
C ALA A 60 4.85 -0.67 -1.37
N PHE A 61 4.61 -1.94 -1.04
CA PHE A 61 3.79 -2.35 0.10
C PHE A 61 4.65 -2.84 1.24
N PHE A 62 4.33 -2.39 2.45
CA PHE A 62 5.04 -2.74 3.67
C PHE A 62 4.04 -3.08 4.76
N SER A 63 4.37 -4.09 5.56
CA SER A 63 3.53 -4.49 6.70
C SER A 63 4.21 -4.15 8.02
N ALA A 64 3.43 -3.74 9.00
CA ALA A 64 3.88 -3.64 10.39
C ALA A 64 4.17 -5.01 11.00
N SER A 65 3.67 -6.09 10.40
CA SER A 65 3.91 -7.47 10.85
C SER A 65 4.93 -8.17 9.96
N PRO A 66 6.07 -8.64 10.51
CA PRO A 66 7.02 -9.44 9.72
C PRO A 66 6.42 -10.76 9.24
N GLU A 67 5.48 -11.35 9.99
CA GLU A 67 4.81 -12.58 9.58
C GLU A 67 3.92 -12.35 8.34
N PHE A 68 3.18 -11.26 8.33
CA PHE A 68 2.37 -10.89 7.17
C PHE A 68 3.25 -10.64 5.95
N ALA A 69 4.31 -9.85 6.08
CA ALA A 69 5.26 -9.59 5.00
C ALA A 69 5.91 -10.88 4.49
N GLY A 70 6.27 -11.79 5.40
CA GLY A 70 6.87 -13.08 5.08
C GLY A 70 5.94 -14.02 4.29
N SER A 71 4.62 -13.76 4.27
CA SER A 71 3.68 -14.54 3.47
C SER A 71 3.79 -14.24 1.96
N PHE A 72 4.45 -13.14 1.57
CA PHE A 72 4.64 -12.73 0.18
C PHE A 72 6.02 -13.07 -0.39
N GLY A 73 6.92 -13.63 0.41
CA GLY A 73 8.25 -14.00 -0.05
C GLY A 73 9.09 -14.65 1.04
N ARG A 74 10.25 -15.20 0.66
CA ARG A 74 11.14 -15.91 1.58
C ARG A 74 11.94 -14.99 2.49
N ARG A 75 12.01 -13.69 2.15
CA ARG A 75 12.80 -12.69 2.84
C ARG A 75 11.92 -11.53 3.23
N THR A 76 12.19 -10.95 4.39
CA THR A 76 11.59 -9.70 4.83
C THR A 76 12.69 -8.66 4.98
N GLU A 77 12.46 -7.50 4.39
CA GLU A 77 13.39 -6.38 4.50
C GLU A 77 12.81 -5.35 5.47
N PRO A 78 13.48 -5.14 6.63
CA PRO A 78 13.06 -4.14 7.60
C PRO A 78 13.44 -2.74 7.11
N VAL A 79 12.51 -1.82 7.15
CA VAL A 79 12.72 -0.43 6.71
C VAL A 79 11.94 0.54 7.59
N TYR A 80 12.27 1.83 7.43
CA TYR A 80 11.47 2.96 7.90
C TYR A 80 10.83 3.65 6.70
N LEU A 81 9.65 4.23 6.90
CA LEU A 81 8.94 4.94 5.85
C LEU A 81 8.70 6.40 6.22
N LYS A 82 8.86 7.26 5.23
CA LYS A 82 8.44 8.65 5.31
C LYS A 82 7.09 8.80 4.63
N VAL A 83 6.03 8.85 5.42
CA VAL A 83 4.65 9.11 4.96
C VAL A 83 4.04 10.14 5.90
N GLU A 84 3.97 11.37 5.45
CA GLU A 84 3.51 12.49 6.29
C GLU A 84 2.01 12.71 6.21
N ASN A 85 1.39 12.31 5.10
CA ASN A 85 -0.05 12.41 4.90
C ASN A 85 -0.62 11.16 4.21
N PRO A 86 -0.76 10.05 4.95
CA PRO A 86 -1.30 8.83 4.37
C PRO A 86 -2.81 8.93 4.12
N ALA A 87 -3.25 8.44 2.97
CA ALA A 87 -4.67 8.19 2.74
C ALA A 87 -5.09 6.96 3.53
N GLU A 88 -6.07 7.11 4.39
CA GLU A 88 -6.61 5.98 5.15
C GLU A 88 -7.73 5.30 4.36
N ILE A 89 -7.55 4.03 4.06
CA ILE A 89 -8.53 3.23 3.34
C ILE A 89 -9.17 2.28 4.35
N ASP A 90 -10.47 2.41 4.55
CA ASP A 90 -11.21 1.51 5.42
C ASP A 90 -11.20 0.10 4.81
N PRO A 91 -10.71 -0.93 5.53
CA PRO A 91 -10.68 -2.29 5.02
C PRO A 91 -12.07 -2.88 4.74
N ALA A 92 -13.09 -2.32 5.37
CA ALA A 92 -14.48 -2.71 5.13
C ALA A 92 -15.12 -1.91 3.98
N PHE A 93 -14.32 -1.19 3.20
CA PHE A 93 -14.87 -0.36 2.15
C PHE A 93 -15.66 -1.18 1.11
N PRO A 94 -16.83 -0.76 0.70
CA PRO A 94 -17.29 -0.89 -0.66
C PRO A 94 -17.27 0.47 -1.35
N ALA A 95 -16.97 0.47 -2.64
CA ALA A 95 -17.03 1.73 -3.42
C ALA A 95 -18.43 2.35 -3.40
N SER A 96 -19.44 1.54 -3.06
CA SER A 96 -20.84 1.99 -2.90
C SER A 96 -21.09 2.80 -1.62
N ASP A 97 -20.16 2.79 -0.66
CA ASP A 97 -20.32 3.58 0.58
C ASP A 97 -20.09 5.05 0.30
N GLN A 98 -21.20 5.76 0.25
CA GLN A 98 -21.22 7.17 -0.09
C GLN A 98 -20.43 7.99 0.95
N GLY A 99 -19.56 8.86 0.46
CA GLY A 99 -18.76 9.74 1.32
C GLY A 99 -17.39 9.20 1.71
N ASN A 100 -17.04 7.95 1.40
CA ASN A 100 -15.70 7.46 1.64
C ASN A 100 -14.73 7.83 0.50
N LEU A 101 -13.44 7.64 0.75
CA LEU A 101 -12.39 8.00 -0.21
C LEU A 101 -12.51 7.23 -1.53
N VAL A 102 -12.82 5.95 -1.46
CA VAL A 102 -12.91 5.08 -2.64
C VAL A 102 -14.13 5.44 -3.49
N TRP A 103 -15.25 5.74 -2.85
CA TRP A 103 -16.43 6.24 -3.55
C TRP A 103 -16.12 7.55 -4.27
N GLY A 104 -15.43 8.47 -3.61
CA GLY A 104 -14.99 9.73 -4.22
C GLY A 104 -14.10 9.51 -5.44
N PHE A 105 -13.20 8.55 -5.38
CA PHE A 105 -12.39 8.18 -6.53
C PHE A 105 -13.25 7.65 -7.68
N GLN A 106 -14.16 6.73 -7.39
CA GLN A 106 -15.07 6.20 -8.41
C GLN A 106 -15.91 7.31 -9.07
N GLU A 107 -16.44 8.21 -8.25
CA GLU A 107 -17.23 9.34 -8.75
C GLU A 107 -16.42 10.31 -9.62
N SER A 108 -15.10 10.36 -9.45
CA SER A 108 -14.23 11.18 -10.29
C SER A 108 -14.02 10.61 -11.69
N LEU A 109 -14.40 9.34 -11.90
CA LEU A 109 -14.25 8.65 -13.17
C LEU A 109 -15.54 8.77 -14.01
N ASP A 110 -15.37 8.91 -15.33
CA ASP A 110 -16.50 8.90 -16.25
C ASP A 110 -16.80 7.46 -16.68
N ALA A 111 -17.92 6.91 -16.18
CA ALA A 111 -18.36 5.56 -16.48
C ALA A 111 -18.77 5.37 -17.94
N PHE A 112 -19.00 6.45 -18.68
CA PHE A 112 -19.39 6.43 -20.09
C PHE A 112 -18.21 6.61 -21.05
N ASP A 113 -17.05 7.05 -20.52
CA ASP A 113 -15.82 7.13 -21.30
C ASP A 113 -15.24 5.71 -21.50
N PRO A 114 -15.03 5.27 -22.75
CA PRO A 114 -14.48 3.93 -23.01
C PRO A 114 -13.10 3.68 -22.38
N GLU A 115 -12.30 4.73 -22.14
CA GLU A 115 -10.98 4.60 -21.49
C GLU A 115 -11.10 4.51 -19.97
N GLN A 116 -12.07 5.19 -19.37
CA GLN A 116 -12.24 5.24 -17.92
C GLN A 116 -13.21 4.16 -17.39
N ARG A 117 -14.12 3.68 -18.21
CA ARG A 117 -15.11 2.67 -17.80
C ARG A 117 -14.48 1.39 -17.20
N PRO A 118 -13.42 0.81 -17.78
CA PRO A 118 -12.80 -0.38 -17.18
C PRO A 118 -12.25 -0.10 -15.78
N ILE A 119 -11.67 1.08 -15.55
CA ILE A 119 -11.19 1.50 -14.22
C ILE A 119 -12.37 1.66 -13.27
N TRP A 120 -13.42 2.35 -13.71
CA TRP A 120 -14.65 2.54 -12.93
C TRP A 120 -15.24 1.20 -12.48
N GLN A 121 -15.34 0.23 -13.40
CA GLN A 121 -15.85 -1.11 -13.09
C GLN A 121 -14.95 -1.86 -12.11
N ALA A 122 -13.63 -1.77 -12.29
CA ALA A 122 -12.67 -2.42 -11.39
C ALA A 122 -12.74 -1.85 -9.97
N VAL A 123 -12.89 -0.55 -9.83
CA VAL A 123 -13.07 0.10 -8.52
C VAL A 123 -14.38 -0.36 -7.87
N ARG A 124 -15.46 -0.39 -8.63
CA ARG A 124 -16.76 -0.84 -8.14
C ARG A 124 -16.73 -2.29 -7.65
N ASN A 125 -15.97 -3.13 -8.31
CA ASN A 125 -15.88 -4.56 -8.00
C ASN A 125 -14.75 -4.92 -7.03
N ALA A 126 -13.91 -3.95 -6.64
CA ALA A 126 -12.81 -4.19 -5.72
C ALA A 126 -13.35 -4.61 -4.34
N GLN A 127 -12.79 -5.71 -3.79
CA GLN A 127 -13.17 -6.26 -2.50
C GLN A 127 -12.09 -6.12 -1.44
N SER A 128 -10.93 -5.61 -1.84
CA SER A 128 -9.78 -5.40 -0.95
C SER A 128 -9.07 -4.12 -1.32
N PRO A 129 -8.56 -3.36 -0.32
CA PRO A 129 -7.84 -2.11 -0.60
C PRO A 129 -6.65 -2.26 -1.54
N TRP A 130 -5.94 -3.39 -1.47
CA TRP A 130 -4.77 -3.63 -2.33
C TRP A 130 -5.14 -3.68 -3.83
N ALA A 131 -6.39 -4.06 -4.17
CA ALA A 131 -6.84 -4.11 -5.56
C ALA A 131 -6.85 -2.73 -6.23
N LEU A 132 -6.95 -1.65 -5.45
CA LEU A 132 -6.90 -0.27 -5.97
C LEU A 132 -5.52 0.12 -6.50
N PHE A 133 -4.49 -0.66 -6.21
CA PHE A 133 -3.12 -0.40 -6.66
C PHE A 133 -2.70 -1.32 -7.80
N ASP A 134 -3.59 -2.17 -8.30
CA ASP A 134 -3.30 -3.16 -9.33
C ASP A 134 -3.79 -2.71 -10.71
N GLY A 135 -3.08 -3.16 -11.75
CA GLY A 135 -3.47 -2.94 -13.14
C GLY A 135 -3.62 -1.47 -13.49
N GLU A 136 -4.60 -1.18 -14.32
CA GLU A 136 -4.90 0.19 -14.78
C GLU A 136 -5.43 1.09 -13.68
N VAL A 137 -6.01 0.50 -12.63
CA VAL A 137 -6.52 1.28 -11.48
C VAL A 137 -5.37 1.94 -10.74
N GLY A 138 -4.26 1.24 -10.56
CA GLY A 138 -3.14 1.70 -9.76
C GLY A 138 -2.65 3.11 -10.08
N PRO A 139 -2.22 3.39 -11.31
CA PRO A 139 -1.76 4.74 -11.67
C PRO A 139 -2.85 5.81 -11.52
N ALA A 140 -4.09 5.48 -11.84
CA ALA A 140 -5.21 6.41 -11.72
C ALA A 140 -5.51 6.72 -10.25
N PHE A 141 -5.50 5.73 -9.38
CA PHE A 141 -5.74 5.91 -7.95
C PHE A 141 -4.59 6.68 -7.29
N ARG A 142 -3.35 6.35 -7.64
CA ARG A 142 -2.19 7.12 -7.18
C ARG A 142 -2.32 8.60 -7.54
N LYS A 143 -2.67 8.91 -8.79
CA LYS A 143 -2.85 10.29 -9.22
C LYS A 143 -3.94 10.98 -8.42
N TYR A 144 -5.07 10.31 -8.22
CA TYR A 144 -6.17 10.82 -7.41
C TYR A 144 -5.72 11.16 -5.98
N LEU A 145 -4.96 10.28 -5.36
CA LEU A 145 -4.43 10.49 -4.01
C LEU A 145 -3.44 11.64 -3.98
N GLU A 146 -2.50 11.68 -4.90
CA GLU A 146 -1.49 12.74 -4.96
C GLU A 146 -2.10 14.11 -5.24
N ASP A 147 -3.10 14.18 -6.10
CA ASP A 147 -3.84 15.42 -6.38
C ASP A 147 -4.58 15.95 -5.14
N LYS A 148 -4.91 15.09 -4.19
CA LYS A 148 -5.50 15.47 -2.90
C LYS A 148 -4.47 15.74 -1.80
N GLY A 149 -3.18 15.63 -2.12
CA GLY A 149 -2.09 15.90 -1.18
C GLY A 149 -1.64 14.70 -0.35
N TYR A 150 -2.12 13.50 -0.66
CA TYR A 150 -1.64 12.29 0.01
C TYR A 150 -0.31 11.82 -0.59
N ASP A 151 0.60 11.39 0.26
CA ASP A 151 1.92 10.89 -0.14
C ASP A 151 2.08 9.37 0.05
N GLY A 152 1.01 8.69 0.38
CA GLY A 152 0.96 7.25 0.55
C GLY A 152 -0.43 6.82 0.98
N ALA A 153 -0.55 5.56 1.34
CA ALA A 153 -1.80 5.00 1.82
C ALA A 153 -1.56 4.04 2.99
N ARG A 154 -2.62 3.81 3.76
CA ARG A 154 -2.60 2.94 4.93
C ARG A 154 -3.92 2.22 5.06
N PHE A 155 -3.88 0.91 5.32
CA PHE A 155 -5.06 0.09 5.56
C PHE A 155 -4.69 -1.17 6.34
N THR A 156 -5.69 -1.79 6.97
CA THR A 156 -5.51 -3.05 7.70
C THR A 156 -5.77 -4.22 6.76
N GLU A 157 -4.91 -5.22 6.83
CA GLU A 157 -5.07 -6.49 6.11
C GLU A 157 -5.09 -7.66 7.08
N GLU A 158 -5.76 -8.72 6.69
CA GLU A 158 -5.82 -9.98 7.43
C GLU A 158 -5.37 -11.12 6.53
N THR A 159 -4.52 -12.00 7.05
CA THR A 159 -4.09 -13.20 6.35
C THR A 159 -4.00 -14.38 7.31
N GLU A 160 -4.17 -15.58 6.79
CA GLU A 160 -3.93 -16.81 7.52
C GLU A 160 -2.45 -17.17 7.45
N THR A 161 -1.85 -17.43 8.60
CA THR A 161 -0.47 -17.90 8.74
C THR A 161 -0.46 -19.26 9.44
N ASN A 162 0.73 -19.87 9.56
CA ASN A 162 0.89 -21.11 10.31
C ASN A 162 0.52 -20.96 11.81
N ASN A 163 0.44 -19.73 12.30
CA ASN A 163 0.07 -19.41 13.69
C ASN A 163 -1.37 -18.86 13.80
N GLY A 164 -2.21 -19.09 12.78
CA GLY A 164 -3.57 -18.59 12.73
C GLY A 164 -3.68 -17.30 11.91
N PHE A 165 -4.78 -16.57 12.10
CA PHE A 165 -5.00 -15.29 11.42
C PHE A 165 -4.15 -14.21 12.05
N VAL A 166 -3.50 -13.41 11.18
CA VAL A 166 -2.74 -12.22 11.56
C VAL A 166 -3.38 -11.02 10.89
N GLU A 167 -3.76 -10.04 11.71
CA GLU A 167 -4.19 -8.73 11.26
C GLU A 167 -3.00 -7.78 11.36
N ALA A 168 -2.72 -7.06 10.29
CA ALA A 168 -1.60 -6.15 10.25
C ALA A 168 -1.93 -4.90 9.46
N GLU A 169 -1.30 -3.80 9.87
CA GLU A 169 -1.37 -2.55 9.15
C GLU A 169 -0.42 -2.59 7.96
N THR A 170 -0.94 -2.19 6.79
CA THR A 170 -0.19 -2.11 5.55
C THR A 170 -0.03 -0.66 5.14
N PHE A 171 1.19 -0.30 4.74
CA PHE A 171 1.54 1.01 4.21
C PHE A 171 1.96 0.89 2.76
N VAL A 172 1.52 1.85 1.96
CA VAL A 172 1.90 1.95 0.54
C VAL A 172 2.59 3.28 0.33
N VAL A 173 3.77 3.26 -0.27
CA VAL A 173 4.52 4.46 -0.67
C VAL A 173 4.70 4.50 -2.17
N PHE A 174 4.92 5.69 -2.73
CA PHE A 174 4.94 5.93 -4.17
C PHE A 174 6.31 6.28 -4.72
N ASP A 175 7.25 6.64 -3.87
CA ASP A 175 8.59 7.08 -4.28
C ASP A 175 9.66 6.37 -3.46
N PRO A 176 10.74 5.86 -4.09
CA PRO A 176 11.83 5.21 -3.36
C PRO A 176 12.48 6.08 -2.29
N THR A 177 12.43 7.41 -2.43
CA THR A 177 12.97 8.34 -1.42
C THR A 177 12.22 8.30 -0.09
N GLN A 178 11.03 7.69 -0.08
CA GLN A 178 10.23 7.49 1.12
C GLN A 178 10.66 6.28 1.95
N ILE A 179 11.65 5.52 1.50
CA ILE A 179 12.07 4.26 2.10
C ILE A 179 13.51 4.36 2.55
N LYS A 180 13.79 3.96 3.80
CA LYS A 180 15.14 3.92 4.34
C LYS A 180 15.35 2.68 5.20
N SER A 181 16.39 1.93 4.88
CA SER A 181 16.82 0.76 5.64
C SER A 181 17.76 1.10 6.79
#